data_3fad4ab856358fb9bec1fa942af919e2
#
_entry.id   3fad4ab856358fb9bec1fa942af919e2
#
_cell.length_a   1.000
_cell.length_b   1.000
_cell.length_c   1.000
_cell.angle_alpha   90.00
_cell.angle_beta   90.00
_cell.angle_gamma   90.00
#
_symmetry.space_group_name_H-M   'P 1'
#
loop_
_entity.id
_entity.type
_entity.pdbx_description
1 polymer ?
#
loop_
_entity_poly.entity_id
_entity_poly.type
_entity_poly.pdbx_seq_one_letter_code
_entity_poly.pdbx_strand_id
1 'polypeptide(L)'
;IGEDGVTAPAARGRIAHLTLDPDLQRTALRLLERYRIPEAAIVLMEVETGRVLVWASRVESGPARDLCVEATAPAASVFKVITGSALVEEAGLGPNSKKCYAGGGHSGISAADLVENPKRDKWCASLSEAMGKSLNTIFARLAIEHLSPKSLTDAAKSYGFDEVIPFDVPVAKSKVNIPEDKLGFGRTAAGFWNTTLSPLAGASIMSTIANGGEMVRPYIVESVTEKGTTIYEAKGRRQVLRKVIRPETARALTTMLEATVTSGTSRVAFRDPKGRPFLPNIRVAGKTGTLLENKTDRLYTWFVGFAPSRKPEVAVSVLAVNRSIWRAKANVVARDVLRAYFAKKGAPGVTKP
;
A
#
# COMPACT_ATOMS: atom_id res chain seq x y z
N ILE A 1 -16.99 1.72 19.94
CA ILE A 1 -15.69 2.24 20.38
C ILE A 1 -15.91 2.86 21.76
N GLY A 2 -15.41 2.19 22.80
CA GLY A 2 -15.42 2.67 24.18
C GLY A 2 -14.22 3.56 24.50
N GLU A 3 -14.08 3.96 25.78
CA GLU A 3 -12.90 4.69 26.26
C GLU A 3 -11.68 3.77 26.31
N ASP A 4 -11.86 2.54 26.81
CA ASP A 4 -10.76 1.60 27.05
C ASP A 4 -10.49 0.60 25.91
N GLY A 5 -11.30 0.61 24.83
CA GLY A 5 -11.10 -0.33 23.74
C GLY A 5 -12.19 -0.32 22.68
N VAL A 6 -12.03 -1.18 21.71
CA VAL A 6 -13.00 -1.41 20.64
C VAL A 6 -13.50 -2.85 20.72
N THR A 7 -14.80 -3.02 20.76
CA THR A 7 -15.44 -4.34 20.81
C THR A 7 -16.41 -4.54 19.68
N ALA A 8 -16.66 -5.78 19.32
CA ALA A 8 -17.67 -6.18 18.36
C ALA A 8 -18.45 -7.41 18.85
N PRO A 9 -19.74 -7.52 18.52
CA PRO A 9 -20.49 -8.75 18.79
C PRO A 9 -19.89 -9.91 17.96
N ALA A 10 -19.76 -11.07 18.59
CA ALA A 10 -19.36 -12.30 17.96
C ALA A 10 -20.49 -13.36 18.07
N ALA A 11 -20.38 -14.45 17.31
CA ALA A 11 -21.39 -15.50 17.31
C ALA A 11 -21.68 -16.04 18.72
N ARG A 12 -22.92 -16.47 18.97
CA ARG A 12 -23.37 -17.10 20.23
C ARG A 12 -23.30 -16.18 21.46
N GLY A 13 -23.54 -14.88 21.29
CA GLY A 13 -23.53 -13.92 22.39
C GLY A 13 -22.15 -13.59 22.97
N ARG A 14 -21.08 -13.93 22.24
CA ARG A 14 -19.69 -13.61 22.60
C ARG A 14 -19.38 -12.16 22.25
N ILE A 15 -18.34 -11.63 22.86
CA ILE A 15 -17.80 -10.29 22.57
C ILE A 15 -16.35 -10.45 22.13
N ALA A 16 -16.05 -9.97 20.94
CA ALA A 16 -14.67 -9.83 20.46
C ALA A 16 -14.11 -8.47 20.91
N HIS A 17 -12.97 -8.51 21.58
CA HIS A 17 -12.15 -7.33 21.87
C HIS A 17 -11.16 -7.18 20.73
N LEU A 18 -11.17 -6.01 20.09
CA LEU A 18 -10.38 -5.77 18.90
C LEU A 18 -9.05 -5.10 19.23
N THR A 19 -8.05 -5.35 18.40
CA THR A 19 -6.72 -4.74 18.50
C THR A 19 -6.70 -3.25 18.18
N LEU A 20 -7.82 -2.68 17.72
CA LEU A 20 -7.93 -1.31 17.28
C LEU A 20 -7.62 -0.33 18.40
N ASP A 21 -6.80 0.68 18.10
CA ASP A 21 -6.57 1.80 19.00
C ASP A 21 -7.75 2.77 18.94
N PRO A 22 -8.48 3.00 20.04
CA PRO A 22 -9.71 3.80 20.01
C PRO A 22 -9.51 5.22 19.49
N ASP A 23 -8.40 5.87 19.82
CA ASP A 23 -8.13 7.25 19.42
C ASP A 23 -7.77 7.36 17.94
N LEU A 24 -6.93 6.41 17.47
CA LEU A 24 -6.55 6.32 16.07
C LEU A 24 -7.75 5.95 15.20
N GLN A 25 -8.57 5.02 15.68
CA GLN A 25 -9.79 4.60 14.98
C GLN A 25 -10.77 5.76 14.85
N ARG A 26 -11.08 6.48 15.95
CA ARG A 26 -11.91 7.68 15.91
C ARG A 26 -11.33 8.76 14.99
N THR A 27 -10.01 8.93 15.01
CA THR A 27 -9.34 9.90 14.14
C THR A 27 -9.47 9.52 12.67
N ALA A 28 -9.25 8.24 12.33
CA ALA A 28 -9.40 7.75 10.96
C ALA A 28 -10.81 7.96 10.42
N LEU A 29 -11.84 7.65 11.20
CA LEU A 29 -13.24 7.87 10.82
C LEU A 29 -13.51 9.36 10.58
N ARG A 30 -13.08 10.25 11.50
CA ARG A 30 -13.21 11.71 11.31
C ARG A 30 -12.49 12.22 10.07
N LEU A 31 -11.32 11.65 9.72
CA LEU A 31 -10.61 12.02 8.50
C LEU A 31 -11.41 11.64 7.25
N LEU A 32 -12.02 10.45 7.20
CA LEU A 32 -12.86 10.03 6.08
C LEU A 32 -14.09 10.93 5.92
N GLU A 33 -14.73 11.32 7.01
CA GLU A 33 -15.85 12.28 7.02
C GLU A 33 -15.40 13.66 6.55
N ARG A 34 -14.34 14.20 7.13
CA ARG A 34 -13.78 15.53 6.81
C ARG A 34 -13.42 15.67 5.34
N TYR A 35 -12.78 14.65 4.77
CA TYR A 35 -12.38 14.65 3.36
C TYR A 35 -13.53 14.34 2.41
N ARG A 36 -14.67 13.86 2.89
CA ARG A 36 -15.87 13.54 2.12
C ARG A 36 -15.58 12.69 0.88
N ILE A 37 -14.64 11.72 1.01
CA ILE A 37 -14.30 10.83 -0.09
C ILE A 37 -15.46 9.86 -0.28
N PRO A 38 -16.01 9.70 -1.49
CA PRO A 38 -17.19 8.84 -1.71
C PRO A 38 -17.01 7.39 -1.25
N GLU A 39 -15.88 6.79 -1.58
CA GLU A 39 -15.52 5.45 -1.09
C GLU A 39 -14.05 5.49 -0.63
N ALA A 40 -13.79 5.07 0.60
CA ALA A 40 -12.44 5.05 1.14
C ALA A 40 -12.24 3.97 2.19
N ALA A 41 -11.01 3.48 2.28
CA ALA A 41 -10.59 2.55 3.32
C ALA A 41 -9.21 2.91 3.86
N ILE A 42 -9.02 2.68 5.16
CA ILE A 42 -7.76 2.88 5.87
C ILE A 42 -7.46 1.64 6.69
N VAL A 43 -6.30 1.04 6.46
CA VAL A 43 -5.71 0.01 7.32
C VAL A 43 -4.38 0.54 7.85
N LEU A 44 -4.20 0.55 9.17
CA LEU A 44 -2.93 0.80 9.85
C LEU A 44 -2.59 -0.42 10.69
N MET A 45 -1.40 -0.95 10.52
CA MET A 45 -0.98 -2.22 11.14
C MET A 45 0.43 -2.08 11.72
N GLU A 46 0.68 -2.66 12.89
CA GLU A 46 2.03 -2.82 13.42
C GLU A 46 2.85 -3.73 12.53
N VAL A 47 4.05 -3.30 12.21
CA VAL A 47 4.94 -4.05 11.30
C VAL A 47 5.40 -5.35 11.94
N GLU A 48 5.83 -5.32 13.19
CA GLU A 48 6.44 -6.47 13.87
C GLU A 48 5.44 -7.59 14.13
N THR A 49 4.24 -7.25 14.60
CA THR A 49 3.26 -8.22 15.11
C THR A 49 2.16 -8.57 14.13
N GLY A 50 1.87 -7.69 13.17
CA GLY A 50 0.69 -7.79 12.31
C GLY A 50 -0.61 -7.29 12.98
N ARG A 51 -0.52 -6.70 14.17
CA ARG A 51 -1.65 -6.16 14.93
C ARG A 51 -2.27 -4.98 14.20
N VAL A 52 -3.57 -5.03 13.91
CA VAL A 52 -4.28 -3.95 13.21
C VAL A 52 -4.70 -2.89 14.23
N LEU A 53 -4.27 -1.64 14.01
CA LEU A 53 -4.54 -0.50 14.90
C LEU A 53 -5.69 0.37 14.39
N VAL A 54 -5.91 0.40 13.07
CA VAL A 54 -7.00 1.15 12.42
C VAL A 54 -7.60 0.29 11.32
N TRP A 55 -8.93 0.26 11.33
CA TRP A 55 -9.75 -0.42 10.34
C TRP A 55 -10.95 0.46 10.03
N ALA A 56 -10.82 1.35 9.06
CA ALA A 56 -11.87 2.33 8.76
C ALA A 56 -12.29 2.23 7.30
N SER A 57 -13.58 2.13 7.08
CA SER A 57 -14.20 2.08 5.76
C SER A 57 -15.34 3.09 5.69
N ARG A 58 -15.49 3.75 4.54
CA ARG A 58 -16.57 4.68 4.23
C ARG A 58 -17.11 4.42 2.84
N VAL A 59 -18.41 4.32 2.74
CA VAL A 59 -19.18 4.31 1.50
C VAL A 59 -20.28 5.38 1.63
N GLU A 60 -20.27 6.38 0.75
CA GLU A 60 -21.19 7.53 0.82
C GLU A 60 -22.61 7.16 0.41
N SER A 61 -22.77 6.24 -0.54
CA SER A 61 -24.06 5.84 -1.10
C SER A 61 -24.12 4.35 -1.39
N GLY A 62 -25.30 3.76 -1.20
CA GLY A 62 -25.53 2.33 -1.36
C GLY A 62 -25.40 1.55 -0.04
N PRO A 63 -25.40 0.22 -0.10
CA PRO A 63 -25.29 -0.61 1.10
C PRO A 63 -23.93 -0.44 1.77
N ALA A 64 -23.91 -0.55 3.10
CA ALA A 64 -22.67 -0.55 3.87
C ALA A 64 -21.79 -1.72 3.44
N ARG A 65 -20.51 -1.45 3.13
CA ARG A 65 -19.51 -2.43 2.73
C ARG A 65 -18.22 -2.19 3.51
N ASP A 66 -17.52 -3.25 3.81
CA ASP A 66 -16.18 -3.17 4.38
C ASP A 66 -15.13 -3.19 3.25
N LEU A 67 -14.75 -2.00 2.80
CA LEU A 67 -13.77 -1.87 1.73
C LEU A 67 -12.36 -2.35 2.13
N CYS A 68 -12.08 -2.52 3.43
CA CYS A 68 -10.77 -2.98 3.89
C CYS A 68 -10.49 -4.43 3.49
N VAL A 69 -11.55 -5.26 3.36
CA VAL A 69 -11.45 -6.66 2.91
C VAL A 69 -11.72 -6.87 1.43
N GLU A 70 -12.30 -5.88 0.74
CA GLU A 70 -12.65 -6.02 -0.67
C GLU A 70 -11.43 -5.82 -1.58
N ALA A 71 -11.26 -6.72 -2.55
CA ALA A 71 -10.20 -6.65 -3.55
C ALA A 71 -10.78 -6.34 -4.95
N THR A 72 -11.65 -5.33 -5.02
CA THR A 72 -12.30 -4.90 -6.27
C THR A 72 -11.58 -3.73 -6.95
N ALA A 73 -10.83 -2.94 -6.18
CA ALA A 73 -10.09 -1.82 -6.73
C ALA A 73 -8.81 -2.28 -7.46
N PRO A 74 -8.50 -1.72 -8.64
CA PRO A 74 -7.25 -2.03 -9.33
C PRO A 74 -6.06 -1.61 -8.47
N ALA A 75 -5.01 -2.45 -8.43
CA ALA A 75 -3.79 -2.13 -7.65
C ALA A 75 -3.07 -0.89 -8.19
N ALA A 76 -3.29 -0.55 -9.43
CA ALA A 76 -2.62 0.57 -10.09
C ALA A 76 -1.10 0.51 -9.89
N SER A 77 -0.44 1.66 -9.80
CA SER A 77 1.01 1.73 -9.64
C SER A 77 1.53 1.17 -8.29
N VAL A 78 0.68 0.69 -7.39
CA VAL A 78 1.13 -0.10 -6.23
C VAL A 78 1.78 -1.40 -6.71
N PHE A 79 1.32 -1.98 -7.82
CA PHE A 79 1.90 -3.20 -8.39
C PHE A 79 3.38 -3.04 -8.80
N LYS A 80 3.87 -1.81 -9.05
CA LYS A 80 5.31 -1.56 -9.26
C LYS A 80 6.20 -1.97 -8.07
N VAL A 81 5.63 -2.09 -6.87
CA VAL A 81 6.36 -2.62 -5.71
C VAL A 81 6.72 -4.08 -5.95
N ILE A 82 5.78 -4.86 -6.47
CA ILE A 82 5.99 -6.27 -6.82
C ILE A 82 6.98 -6.39 -7.99
N THR A 83 6.76 -5.60 -9.05
CA THR A 83 7.68 -5.58 -10.20
C THR A 83 9.10 -5.16 -9.79
N GLY A 84 9.24 -4.13 -8.96
CA GLY A 84 10.53 -3.69 -8.43
C GLY A 84 11.20 -4.76 -7.57
N SER A 85 10.41 -5.48 -6.79
CA SER A 85 10.89 -6.62 -6.00
C SER A 85 11.47 -7.73 -6.90
N ALA A 86 10.71 -8.14 -7.93
CA ALA A 86 11.16 -9.16 -8.89
C ALA A 86 12.43 -8.70 -9.64
N LEU A 87 12.50 -7.44 -10.06
CA LEU A 87 13.70 -6.90 -10.73
C LEU A 87 14.94 -6.94 -9.82
N VAL A 88 14.79 -6.71 -8.52
CA VAL A 88 15.92 -6.83 -7.58
C VAL A 88 16.27 -8.28 -7.32
N GLU A 89 15.27 -9.14 -7.08
CA GLU A 89 15.49 -10.56 -6.74
C GLU A 89 16.08 -11.37 -7.89
N GLU A 90 15.54 -11.21 -9.10
CA GLU A 90 15.84 -12.06 -10.24
C GLU A 90 16.91 -11.46 -11.16
N ALA A 91 16.88 -10.14 -11.38
CA ALA A 91 17.80 -9.45 -12.28
C ALA A 91 18.97 -8.76 -11.57
N GLY A 92 19.01 -8.76 -10.24
CA GLY A 92 20.05 -8.10 -9.47
C GLY A 92 20.08 -6.58 -9.62
N LEU A 93 18.99 -5.96 -10.11
CA LEU A 93 18.92 -4.52 -10.27
C LEU A 93 18.83 -3.84 -8.90
N GLY A 94 19.47 -2.69 -8.78
CA GLY A 94 19.48 -1.93 -7.54
C GLY A 94 18.86 -0.54 -7.67
N PRO A 95 18.76 0.21 -6.54
CA PRO A 95 18.19 1.56 -6.52
C PRO A 95 18.82 2.53 -7.53
N ASN A 96 20.10 2.33 -7.87
CA ASN A 96 20.88 3.18 -8.76
C ASN A 96 20.89 2.69 -10.23
N SER A 97 20.32 1.53 -10.53
CA SER A 97 20.20 1.01 -11.90
C SER A 97 19.43 2.00 -12.76
N LYS A 98 19.99 2.42 -13.89
CA LYS A 98 19.42 3.47 -14.75
C LYS A 98 18.80 2.89 -16.01
N LYS A 99 17.72 3.53 -16.46
CA LYS A 99 17.07 3.27 -17.75
C LYS A 99 16.64 4.58 -18.38
N CYS A 100 16.82 4.69 -19.70
CA CYS A 100 16.39 5.89 -20.43
C CYS A 100 15.02 5.68 -21.08
N TYR A 101 14.31 6.78 -21.33
CA TYR A 101 12.95 6.79 -21.89
C TYR A 101 12.66 8.12 -22.60
N ALA A 102 11.57 8.17 -23.36
CA ALA A 102 11.21 9.32 -24.21
C ALA A 102 10.51 10.49 -23.49
N GLY A 103 10.42 10.46 -22.15
CA GLY A 103 9.58 11.39 -21.38
C GLY A 103 8.14 10.89 -21.22
N GLY A 104 7.24 11.74 -20.72
CA GLY A 104 5.82 11.38 -20.55
C GLY A 104 5.56 10.22 -19.57
N GLY A 105 6.40 10.03 -18.59
CA GLY A 105 6.48 8.84 -17.72
C GLY A 105 5.19 8.42 -17.00
N HIS A 106 4.14 9.25 -17.03
CA HIS A 106 2.83 8.98 -16.40
C HIS A 106 1.73 8.67 -17.43
N SER A 107 2.03 8.77 -18.72
CA SER A 107 1.08 8.48 -19.80
C SER A 107 0.85 6.98 -19.97
N GLY A 108 -0.15 6.61 -20.76
CA GLY A 108 -0.33 5.25 -21.23
C GLY A 108 0.92 4.75 -21.97
N ILE A 109 1.11 3.43 -21.98
CA ILE A 109 2.23 2.78 -22.67
C ILE A 109 1.72 2.27 -24.03
N SER A 110 2.41 2.64 -25.10
CA SER A 110 2.25 2.09 -26.45
C SER A 110 3.36 1.06 -26.75
N ALA A 111 3.20 0.28 -27.83
CA ALA A 111 4.24 -0.65 -28.27
C ALA A 111 5.56 0.06 -28.61
N ALA A 112 5.49 1.28 -29.12
CA ALA A 112 6.67 2.11 -29.43
C ALA A 112 7.46 2.51 -28.18
N ASP A 113 6.80 2.65 -27.02
CA ASP A 113 7.45 3.00 -25.75
C ASP A 113 8.23 1.83 -25.17
N LEU A 114 7.95 0.60 -25.59
CA LEU A 114 8.64 -0.62 -25.14
C LEU A 114 9.96 -0.87 -25.85
N VAL A 115 10.20 -0.16 -26.96
CA VAL A 115 11.43 -0.29 -27.74
C VAL A 115 12.35 0.90 -27.43
N GLU A 116 13.61 0.58 -27.11
CA GLU A 116 14.62 1.62 -26.93
C GLU A 116 14.89 2.37 -28.24
N ASN A 117 14.97 3.67 -28.13
CA ASN A 117 15.32 4.54 -29.26
C ASN A 117 16.21 5.70 -28.76
N PRO A 118 17.55 5.62 -28.94
CA PRO A 118 18.47 6.65 -28.48
C PRO A 118 18.17 8.07 -29.01
N LYS A 119 17.48 8.16 -30.16
CA LYS A 119 17.06 9.45 -30.70
C LYS A 119 15.89 10.07 -29.93
N ARG A 120 15.03 9.26 -29.34
CA ARG A 120 13.85 9.69 -28.54
C ARG A 120 14.11 9.67 -27.04
N ASP A 121 14.86 8.69 -26.55
CA ASP A 121 15.05 8.41 -25.12
C ASP A 121 16.09 9.35 -24.51
N LYS A 122 15.72 10.62 -24.39
CA LYS A 122 16.61 11.69 -23.89
C LYS A 122 16.60 11.84 -22.38
N TRP A 123 15.69 11.17 -21.68
CA TRP A 123 15.54 11.23 -20.23
C TRP A 123 15.97 9.91 -19.64
N CYS A 124 16.84 9.95 -18.63
CA CYS A 124 17.25 8.76 -17.90
C CYS A 124 16.93 8.92 -16.42
N ALA A 125 16.49 7.85 -15.78
CA ALA A 125 16.23 7.84 -14.36
C ALA A 125 16.76 6.56 -13.71
N SER A 126 17.15 6.64 -12.46
CA SER A 126 17.46 5.49 -11.63
C SER A 126 16.16 4.74 -11.27
N LEU A 127 16.28 3.49 -10.83
CA LEU A 127 15.12 2.71 -10.37
C LEU A 127 14.46 3.35 -9.14
N SER A 128 15.24 4.02 -8.27
CA SER A 128 14.70 4.86 -7.19
C SER A 128 13.86 6.02 -7.70
N GLU A 129 14.35 6.76 -8.68
CA GLU A 129 13.59 7.86 -9.27
C GLU A 129 12.35 7.36 -10.02
N ALA A 130 12.47 6.23 -10.72
CA ALA A 130 11.35 5.60 -11.41
C ALA A 130 10.26 5.13 -10.44
N MET A 131 10.63 4.54 -9.31
CA MET A 131 9.69 4.18 -8.24
C MET A 131 9.04 5.42 -7.63
N GLY A 132 9.85 6.39 -7.24
CA GLY A 132 9.39 7.62 -6.59
C GLY A 132 8.48 8.47 -7.47
N LYS A 133 8.84 8.67 -8.72
CA LYS A 133 8.06 9.40 -9.73
C LYS A 133 7.04 8.53 -10.45
N SER A 134 6.99 7.22 -10.15
CA SER A 134 6.06 6.26 -10.77
C SER A 134 6.14 6.18 -12.29
N LEU A 135 7.35 6.14 -12.86
CA LEU A 135 7.59 6.18 -14.31
C LEU A 135 7.19 4.86 -14.97
N ASN A 136 6.13 4.87 -15.76
CA ASN A 136 5.53 3.67 -16.36
C ASN A 136 6.46 2.98 -17.35
N THR A 137 7.03 3.73 -18.28
CA THR A 137 7.87 3.20 -19.37
C THR A 137 9.10 2.47 -18.85
N ILE A 138 9.72 2.98 -17.77
CA ILE A 138 10.91 2.35 -17.19
C ILE A 138 10.56 0.98 -16.61
N PHE A 139 9.49 0.88 -15.82
CA PHE A 139 9.05 -0.40 -15.26
C PHE A 139 8.64 -1.40 -16.33
N ALA A 140 7.94 -0.95 -17.38
CA ALA A 140 7.54 -1.81 -18.48
C ALA A 140 8.77 -2.36 -19.25
N ARG A 141 9.74 -1.50 -19.57
CA ARG A 141 10.97 -1.91 -20.28
C ARG A 141 11.79 -2.88 -19.46
N LEU A 142 12.08 -2.54 -18.20
CA LEU A 142 12.87 -3.41 -17.32
C LEU A 142 12.20 -4.77 -17.10
N ALA A 143 10.86 -4.79 -16.94
CA ALA A 143 10.15 -6.05 -16.83
C ALA A 143 10.27 -6.90 -18.09
N ILE A 144 10.12 -6.32 -19.27
CA ILE A 144 10.26 -7.03 -20.55
C ILE A 144 11.69 -7.54 -20.80
N GLU A 145 12.69 -6.80 -20.33
CA GLU A 145 14.10 -7.18 -20.49
C GLU A 145 14.51 -8.31 -19.54
N HIS A 146 14.00 -8.31 -18.33
CA HIS A 146 14.57 -9.10 -17.23
C HIS A 146 13.62 -10.11 -16.62
N LEU A 147 12.31 -9.98 -16.86
CA LEU A 147 11.29 -10.84 -16.27
C LEU A 147 10.47 -11.54 -17.35
N SER A 148 9.73 -12.56 -16.93
CA SER A 148 8.69 -13.20 -17.72
C SER A 148 7.31 -12.98 -17.08
N PRO A 149 6.20 -13.16 -17.83
CA PRO A 149 4.86 -13.18 -17.24
C PRO A 149 4.75 -14.18 -16.08
N LYS A 150 5.39 -15.35 -16.22
CA LYS A 150 5.41 -16.38 -15.17
C LYS A 150 6.15 -15.91 -13.93
N SER A 151 7.39 -15.39 -14.06
CA SER A 151 8.20 -14.98 -12.91
C SER A 151 7.54 -13.81 -12.16
N LEU A 152 6.95 -12.85 -12.87
CA LEU A 152 6.23 -11.75 -12.23
C LEU A 152 4.92 -12.22 -11.57
N THR A 153 4.25 -13.24 -12.13
CA THR A 153 3.09 -13.89 -11.48
C THR A 153 3.51 -14.59 -10.20
N ASP A 154 4.61 -15.34 -10.23
CA ASP A 154 5.14 -16.05 -9.07
C ASP A 154 5.56 -15.05 -7.96
N ALA A 155 6.22 -13.96 -8.34
CA ALA A 155 6.53 -12.86 -7.42
C ALA A 155 5.26 -12.25 -6.81
N ALA A 156 4.21 -12.01 -7.59
CA ALA A 156 2.94 -11.50 -7.06
C ALA A 156 2.29 -12.49 -6.08
N LYS A 157 2.28 -13.79 -6.39
CA LYS A 157 1.75 -14.84 -5.50
C LYS A 157 2.53 -14.93 -4.19
N SER A 158 3.84 -14.76 -4.22
CA SER A 158 4.64 -14.74 -2.99
C SER A 158 4.21 -13.62 -2.03
N TYR A 159 3.71 -12.50 -2.55
CA TYR A 159 3.09 -11.41 -1.79
C TYR A 159 1.60 -11.61 -1.46
N GLY A 160 1.01 -12.76 -1.79
CA GLY A 160 -0.36 -13.12 -1.45
C GLY A 160 -1.41 -12.80 -2.52
N PHE A 161 -1.03 -12.44 -3.74
CA PHE A 161 -1.98 -12.38 -4.85
C PHE A 161 -2.51 -13.78 -5.17
N ASP A 162 -3.78 -13.88 -5.55
CA ASP A 162 -4.56 -15.10 -5.79
C ASP A 162 -4.72 -16.03 -4.56
N GLU A 163 -4.24 -15.61 -3.41
CA GLU A 163 -4.37 -16.35 -2.16
C GLU A 163 -5.27 -15.61 -1.15
N VAL A 164 -5.82 -16.35 -0.19
CA VAL A 164 -6.50 -15.76 0.96
C VAL A 164 -5.46 -15.42 2.01
N ILE A 165 -5.37 -14.14 2.39
CA ILE A 165 -4.54 -13.74 3.54
C ILE A 165 -5.21 -14.29 4.81
N PRO A 166 -4.51 -15.10 5.62
CA PRO A 166 -5.05 -15.56 6.91
C PRO A 166 -5.34 -14.37 7.82
N PHE A 167 -6.62 -14.15 8.11
CA PHE A 167 -7.10 -13.04 8.93
C PHE A 167 -8.32 -13.49 9.75
N ASP A 168 -8.73 -12.72 10.75
CA ASP A 168 -9.80 -13.11 11.67
C ASP A 168 -11.21 -12.95 11.07
N VAL A 169 -11.33 -12.26 9.94
CA VAL A 169 -12.54 -12.17 9.13
C VAL A 169 -12.24 -12.53 7.67
N PRO A 170 -13.26 -12.98 6.89
CA PRO A 170 -13.06 -13.30 5.48
C PRO A 170 -12.53 -12.10 4.68
N VAL A 171 -11.48 -12.31 3.89
CA VAL A 171 -10.87 -11.31 3.01
C VAL A 171 -10.92 -11.80 1.57
N ALA A 172 -11.32 -10.91 0.66
CA ALA A 172 -11.30 -11.22 -0.76
C ALA A 172 -9.85 -11.34 -1.28
N LYS A 173 -9.62 -12.27 -2.18
CA LYS A 173 -8.31 -12.46 -2.82
C LYS A 173 -7.98 -11.26 -3.71
N SER A 174 -6.84 -10.63 -3.48
CA SER A 174 -6.22 -9.76 -4.47
C SER A 174 -5.83 -10.58 -5.69
N LYS A 175 -6.10 -10.10 -6.90
CA LYS A 175 -5.95 -10.90 -8.12
C LYS A 175 -4.84 -10.37 -9.01
N VAL A 176 -4.17 -11.28 -9.71
CA VAL A 176 -3.20 -10.98 -10.74
C VAL A 176 -3.47 -11.84 -11.98
N ASN A 177 -3.52 -11.19 -13.15
CA ASN A 177 -3.65 -11.86 -14.44
C ASN A 177 -2.71 -11.17 -15.44
N ILE A 178 -1.52 -11.71 -15.60
CA ILE A 178 -0.48 -11.09 -16.43
C ILE A 178 -0.58 -11.64 -17.85
N PRO A 179 -0.86 -10.77 -18.86
CA PRO A 179 -0.90 -11.19 -20.25
C PRO A 179 0.45 -11.69 -20.77
N GLU A 180 0.41 -12.66 -21.69
CA GLU A 180 1.60 -13.19 -22.36
C GLU A 180 2.12 -12.25 -23.47
N ASP A 181 1.25 -11.40 -24.06
CA ASP A 181 1.69 -10.45 -25.05
C ASP A 181 2.55 -9.34 -24.45
N LYS A 182 3.56 -8.91 -25.21
CA LYS A 182 4.57 -7.97 -24.75
C LYS A 182 4.02 -6.63 -24.23
N LEU A 183 2.95 -6.12 -24.86
CA LEU A 183 2.35 -4.84 -24.48
C LEU A 183 1.51 -4.99 -23.21
N GLY A 184 0.70 -6.04 -23.12
CA GLY A 184 -0.09 -6.37 -21.93
C GLY A 184 0.79 -6.65 -20.73
N PHE A 185 1.85 -7.45 -20.91
CA PHE A 185 2.85 -7.72 -19.88
C PHE A 185 3.49 -6.42 -19.36
N GLY A 186 4.05 -5.61 -20.25
CA GLY A 186 4.69 -4.35 -19.87
C GLY A 186 3.74 -3.37 -19.18
N ARG A 187 2.50 -3.28 -19.65
CA ARG A 187 1.46 -2.48 -19.00
C ARG A 187 1.13 -2.99 -17.60
N THR A 188 0.96 -4.29 -17.44
CA THR A 188 0.67 -4.87 -16.12
C THR A 188 1.83 -4.68 -15.15
N ALA A 189 3.07 -4.91 -15.59
CA ALA A 189 4.27 -4.65 -14.80
C ALA A 189 4.39 -3.17 -14.37
N ALA A 190 3.89 -2.24 -15.19
CA ALA A 190 3.80 -0.82 -14.87
C ALA A 190 2.57 -0.46 -14.02
N GLY A 191 1.72 -1.44 -13.65
CA GLY A 191 0.56 -1.24 -12.78
C GLY A 191 -0.66 -0.66 -13.47
N PHE A 192 -0.83 -0.92 -14.75
CA PHE A 192 -2.13 -0.76 -15.41
C PHE A 192 -3.00 -1.98 -15.07
N TRP A 193 -4.23 -2.02 -15.56
CA TRP A 193 -5.23 -3.07 -15.30
C TRP A 193 -4.66 -4.49 -15.02
N ASN A 194 -5.49 -5.49 -14.91
CA ASN A 194 -5.18 -6.91 -14.70
C ASN A 194 -4.75 -7.29 -13.28
N THR A 195 -4.75 -6.34 -12.35
CA THR A 195 -4.49 -6.61 -10.94
C THR A 195 -5.53 -5.92 -10.06
N THR A 196 -5.97 -6.58 -8.99
CA THR A 196 -6.81 -5.97 -7.96
C THR A 196 -6.16 -6.11 -6.59
N LEU A 197 -6.49 -5.21 -5.66
CA LEU A 197 -5.86 -5.14 -4.35
C LEU A 197 -6.89 -4.81 -3.28
N SER A 198 -6.83 -5.50 -2.13
CA SER A 198 -7.52 -5.05 -0.92
C SER A 198 -6.62 -4.14 -0.08
N PRO A 199 -7.19 -3.19 0.68
CA PRO A 199 -6.41 -2.38 1.62
C PRO A 199 -5.61 -3.20 2.63
N LEU A 200 -6.14 -4.30 3.13
CA LEU A 200 -5.40 -5.21 4.00
C LEU A 200 -4.18 -5.80 3.29
N ALA A 201 -4.34 -6.28 2.05
CA ALA A 201 -3.23 -6.81 1.25
C ALA A 201 -2.17 -5.73 1.00
N GLY A 202 -2.59 -4.49 0.71
CA GLY A 202 -1.67 -3.35 0.56
C GLY A 202 -0.84 -3.10 1.82
N ALA A 203 -1.46 -3.14 3.01
CA ALA A 203 -0.75 -3.03 4.28
C ALA A 203 0.20 -4.21 4.52
N SER A 204 -0.23 -5.44 4.21
CA SER A 204 0.59 -6.66 4.36
C SER A 204 1.81 -6.66 3.45
N ILE A 205 1.69 -6.21 2.19
CA ILE A 205 2.82 -6.04 1.26
C ILE A 205 3.86 -5.09 1.85
N MET A 206 3.41 -3.94 2.37
CA MET A 206 4.32 -2.94 2.92
C MET A 206 4.93 -3.38 4.25
N SER A 207 4.17 -4.08 5.09
CA SER A 207 4.68 -4.71 6.32
C SER A 207 5.73 -5.77 6.01
N THR A 208 5.54 -6.57 4.96
CA THR A 208 6.53 -7.58 4.52
C THR A 208 7.88 -6.94 4.19
N ILE A 209 7.87 -5.85 3.42
CA ILE A 209 9.10 -5.11 3.08
C ILE A 209 9.73 -4.52 4.35
N ALA A 210 8.91 -3.90 5.20
CA ALA A 210 9.33 -3.31 6.46
C ALA A 210 9.94 -4.34 7.44
N ASN A 211 9.46 -5.58 7.40
CA ASN A 211 9.97 -6.73 8.17
C ASN A 211 11.18 -7.44 7.53
N GLY A 212 11.88 -6.79 6.60
CA GLY A 212 13.05 -7.41 5.96
C GLY A 212 12.71 -8.58 5.04
N GLY A 213 11.49 -8.65 4.54
CA GLY A 213 11.02 -9.66 3.60
C GLY A 213 10.16 -10.76 4.21
N GLU A 214 9.90 -10.73 5.51
CA GLU A 214 9.02 -11.70 6.18
C GLU A 214 7.58 -11.21 6.23
N MET A 215 6.65 -12.00 5.68
CA MET A 215 5.21 -11.75 5.78
C MET A 215 4.71 -12.24 7.13
N VAL A 216 4.16 -11.32 7.92
CA VAL A 216 3.56 -11.61 9.22
C VAL A 216 2.05 -11.69 9.07
N ARG A 217 1.42 -12.64 9.78
CA ARG A 217 -0.04 -12.77 9.80
C ARG A 217 -0.68 -11.52 10.41
N PRO A 218 -1.55 -10.81 9.68
CA PRO A 218 -2.34 -9.75 10.28
C PRO A 218 -3.43 -10.32 11.19
N TYR A 219 -3.81 -9.59 12.25
CA TYR A 219 -4.93 -9.94 13.11
C TYR A 219 -5.61 -8.70 13.68
N ILE A 220 -6.91 -8.83 13.96
CA ILE A 220 -7.75 -7.74 14.49
C ILE A 220 -8.47 -8.13 15.78
N VAL A 221 -8.55 -9.43 16.10
CA VAL A 221 -9.16 -9.91 17.33
C VAL A 221 -8.08 -10.14 18.39
N GLU A 222 -8.09 -9.33 19.45
CA GLU A 222 -7.18 -9.46 20.60
C GLU A 222 -7.62 -10.60 21.51
N SER A 223 -8.92 -10.61 21.89
CA SER A 223 -9.51 -11.65 22.74
C SER A 223 -11.00 -11.82 22.45
N VAL A 224 -11.56 -12.95 22.89
CA VAL A 224 -12.99 -13.20 22.86
C VAL A 224 -13.45 -13.60 24.26
N THR A 225 -14.52 -12.95 24.74
CA THR A 225 -15.16 -13.29 26.02
C THR A 225 -16.53 -13.89 25.81
N GLU A 226 -16.90 -14.85 26.66
CA GLU A 226 -18.23 -15.46 26.77
C GLU A 226 -18.68 -15.41 28.23
N LYS A 227 -19.80 -14.73 28.48
CA LYS A 227 -20.36 -14.52 29.85
C LYS A 227 -19.29 -13.98 30.83
N GLY A 228 -18.44 -13.06 30.38
CA GLY A 228 -17.36 -12.44 31.18
C GLY A 228 -16.06 -13.25 31.28
N THR A 229 -16.04 -14.47 30.78
CA THR A 229 -14.82 -15.31 30.80
C THR A 229 -14.10 -15.22 29.46
N THR A 230 -12.77 -15.03 29.47
CA THR A 230 -11.95 -15.05 28.25
C THR A 230 -11.83 -16.50 27.75
N ILE A 231 -12.29 -16.74 26.53
CA ILE A 231 -12.24 -18.05 25.87
C ILE A 231 -11.21 -18.13 24.74
N TYR A 232 -10.73 -16.98 24.28
CA TYR A 232 -9.67 -16.85 23.29
C TYR A 232 -8.85 -15.60 23.58
N GLU A 233 -7.56 -15.71 23.39
CA GLU A 233 -6.61 -14.60 23.47
C GLU A 233 -5.55 -14.75 22.38
N ALA A 234 -5.38 -13.71 21.56
CA ALA A 234 -4.27 -13.62 20.62
C ALA A 234 -3.00 -13.37 21.45
N LYS A 235 -2.11 -14.33 21.51
CA LYS A 235 -0.91 -14.27 22.39
C LYS A 235 0.13 -13.21 21.97
N GLY A 236 -0.24 -12.20 21.20
CA GLY A 236 0.63 -11.08 20.77
C GLY A 236 1.94 -11.51 20.08
N ARG A 237 2.04 -12.77 19.69
CA ARG A 237 3.25 -13.32 19.09
C ARG A 237 3.24 -13.08 17.61
N ARG A 238 4.32 -12.47 17.11
CA ARG A 238 4.64 -12.42 15.69
C ARG A 238 4.52 -13.82 15.07
N GLN A 239 3.61 -13.98 14.13
CA GLN A 239 3.44 -15.21 13.36
C GLN A 239 3.92 -14.96 11.93
N VAL A 240 5.10 -15.47 11.60
CA VAL A 240 5.62 -15.42 10.23
C VAL A 240 4.91 -16.45 9.37
N LEU A 241 4.27 -16.01 8.30
CA LEU A 241 3.59 -16.87 7.33
C LEU A 241 4.60 -17.46 6.34
N ARG A 242 5.51 -16.60 5.84
CA ARG A 242 6.57 -16.98 4.87
C ARG A 242 7.62 -15.90 4.72
N LYS A 243 8.77 -16.28 4.16
CA LYS A 243 9.76 -15.34 3.62
C LYS A 243 9.41 -15.08 2.16
N VAL A 244 9.21 -13.82 1.80
CA VAL A 244 8.78 -13.38 0.47
C VAL A 244 9.97 -12.94 -0.37
N ILE A 245 10.86 -12.16 0.24
CA ILE A 245 12.07 -11.60 -0.39
C ILE A 245 13.25 -11.65 0.58
N ARG A 246 14.45 -11.50 0.03
CA ARG A 246 15.66 -11.39 0.84
C ARG A 246 15.74 -10.06 1.58
N PRO A 247 16.42 -9.97 2.73
CA PRO A 247 16.60 -8.71 3.47
C PRO A 247 17.29 -7.62 2.63
N GLU A 248 18.19 -7.99 1.73
CA GLU A 248 18.86 -7.07 0.79
C GLU A 248 17.86 -6.41 -0.15
N THR A 249 16.93 -7.19 -0.69
CA THR A 249 15.85 -6.70 -1.54
C THR A 249 14.91 -5.79 -0.79
N ALA A 250 14.56 -6.14 0.44
CA ALA A 250 13.75 -5.29 1.31
C ALA A 250 14.41 -3.92 1.56
N ARG A 251 15.75 -3.90 1.78
CA ARG A 251 16.52 -2.65 1.93
C ARG A 251 16.56 -1.83 0.63
N ALA A 252 16.76 -2.49 -0.51
CA ALA A 252 16.73 -1.83 -1.82
C ALA A 252 15.38 -1.20 -2.11
N LEU A 253 14.27 -1.95 -1.88
CA LEU A 253 12.90 -1.44 -2.01
C LEU A 253 12.63 -0.27 -1.06
N THR A 254 13.07 -0.35 0.18
CA THR A 254 12.92 0.76 1.15
C THR A 254 13.53 2.05 0.61
N THR A 255 14.76 1.98 0.07
CA THR A 255 15.43 3.13 -0.55
C THR A 255 14.64 3.69 -1.73
N MET A 256 14.12 2.82 -2.60
CA MET A 256 13.31 3.24 -3.75
C MET A 256 11.96 3.86 -3.31
N LEU A 257 11.33 3.32 -2.27
CA LEU A 257 10.05 3.77 -1.76
C LEU A 257 10.15 5.09 -0.99
N GLU A 258 11.29 5.38 -0.32
CA GLU A 258 11.55 6.70 0.27
C GLU A 258 11.51 7.82 -0.77
N ALA A 259 11.93 7.55 -2.01
CA ALA A 259 11.90 8.54 -3.08
C ALA A 259 10.49 9.04 -3.41
N THR A 260 9.44 8.25 -3.18
CA THR A 260 8.05 8.66 -3.37
C THR A 260 7.68 9.89 -2.52
N VAL A 261 8.17 9.94 -1.29
CA VAL A 261 7.85 11.01 -0.32
C VAL A 261 8.90 12.13 -0.34
N THR A 262 10.15 11.81 -0.62
CA THR A 262 11.22 12.82 -0.60
C THR A 262 11.27 13.70 -1.86
N SER A 263 11.11 13.09 -3.04
CA SER A 263 11.25 13.76 -4.34
C SER A 263 10.16 13.38 -5.37
N GLY A 264 9.32 12.40 -5.05
CA GLY A 264 8.36 11.80 -5.96
C GLY A 264 6.92 12.29 -5.79
N THR A 265 5.99 11.40 -6.10
CA THR A 265 4.54 11.67 -6.24
C THR A 265 3.84 12.11 -4.95
N SER A 266 4.43 11.87 -3.79
CA SER A 266 3.87 12.29 -2.49
C SER A 266 4.63 13.44 -1.83
N ARG A 267 5.68 13.98 -2.46
CA ARG A 267 6.50 15.05 -1.87
C ARG A 267 5.66 16.24 -1.38
N VAL A 268 4.75 16.71 -2.21
CA VAL A 268 3.88 17.86 -1.88
C VAL A 268 2.89 17.50 -0.76
N ALA A 269 2.28 16.31 -0.81
CA ALA A 269 1.31 15.88 0.20
C ALA A 269 1.91 15.77 1.62
N PHE A 270 3.19 15.47 1.73
CA PHE A 270 3.90 15.32 3.01
C PHE A 270 4.59 16.59 3.50
N ARG A 271 4.34 17.73 2.84
CA ARG A 271 4.87 19.05 3.24
C ARG A 271 3.75 20.06 3.40
N ASP A 272 3.94 20.99 4.34
CA ASP A 272 3.05 22.14 4.52
C ASP A 272 3.26 23.17 3.38
N PRO A 273 2.40 24.19 3.27
CA PRO A 273 2.55 25.24 2.25
C PRO A 273 3.89 26.01 2.31
N LYS A 274 4.60 25.97 3.45
CA LYS A 274 5.94 26.56 3.63
C LYS A 274 7.06 25.56 3.30
N GLY A 275 6.72 24.34 2.81
CA GLY A 275 7.67 23.30 2.44
C GLY A 275 8.23 22.49 3.62
N ARG A 276 7.75 22.70 4.85
CA ARG A 276 8.20 21.96 6.03
C ARG A 276 7.54 20.58 6.07
N PRO A 277 8.26 19.51 6.47
CA PRO A 277 7.67 18.19 6.55
C PRO A 277 6.60 18.11 7.67
N PHE A 278 5.48 17.45 7.39
CA PHE A 278 4.47 17.14 8.41
C PHE A 278 4.92 16.08 9.42
N LEU A 279 5.92 15.30 9.05
CA LEU A 279 6.54 14.26 9.88
C LEU A 279 8.05 14.56 9.98
N PRO A 280 8.44 15.59 10.76
CA PRO A 280 9.84 15.92 10.93
C PRO A 280 10.60 14.74 11.57
N ASN A 281 11.80 14.46 11.07
CA ASN A 281 12.67 13.37 11.52
C ASN A 281 12.12 11.93 11.33
N ILE A 282 10.94 11.78 10.73
CA ILE A 282 10.33 10.49 10.42
C ILE A 282 10.32 10.29 8.91
N ARG A 283 11.20 9.42 8.43
CA ARG A 283 11.21 9.05 7.02
C ARG A 283 10.10 8.06 6.73
N VAL A 284 9.37 8.30 5.65
CA VAL A 284 8.29 7.44 5.18
C VAL A 284 8.71 6.79 3.87
N ALA A 285 8.60 5.47 3.80
CA ALA A 285 8.69 4.71 2.57
C ALA A 285 7.27 4.41 2.08
N GLY A 286 6.98 4.65 0.80
CA GLY A 286 5.63 4.40 0.29
C GLY A 286 5.51 4.41 -1.22
N LYS A 287 4.33 4.07 -1.71
CA LYS A 287 3.98 4.07 -3.13
C LYS A 287 2.57 4.61 -3.33
N THR A 288 2.43 5.52 -4.28
CA THR A 288 1.12 5.96 -4.77
C THR A 288 0.64 5.08 -5.91
N GLY A 289 -0.67 4.89 -6.00
CA GLY A 289 -1.36 4.38 -7.18
C GLY A 289 -2.42 5.37 -7.64
N THR A 290 -2.63 5.49 -8.94
CA THR A 290 -3.72 6.28 -9.52
C THR A 290 -4.18 5.61 -10.79
N LEU A 291 -5.47 5.36 -10.92
CA LEU A 291 -6.08 4.82 -12.12
C LEU A 291 -7.50 5.36 -12.27
N LEU A 292 -7.82 5.84 -13.48
CA LEU A 292 -9.15 6.32 -13.85
C LEU A 292 -9.89 5.21 -14.61
N GLU A 293 -11.07 4.86 -14.16
CA GLU A 293 -12.01 4.00 -14.85
C GLU A 293 -13.06 4.87 -15.56
N ASN A 294 -12.84 5.13 -16.84
CA ASN A 294 -13.67 6.06 -17.59
C ASN A 294 -15.15 5.64 -17.69
N LYS A 295 -15.44 4.32 -17.70
CA LYS A 295 -16.81 3.81 -17.83
C LYS A 295 -17.70 4.15 -16.64
N THR A 296 -17.13 4.20 -15.46
CA THR A 296 -17.85 4.42 -14.19
C THR A 296 -17.51 5.76 -13.54
N ASP A 297 -16.66 6.57 -14.17
CA ASP A 297 -16.10 7.82 -13.63
C ASP A 297 -15.50 7.64 -12.24
N ARG A 298 -14.81 6.51 -12.03
CA ARG A 298 -14.15 6.20 -10.75
C ARG A 298 -12.66 6.43 -10.85
N LEU A 299 -12.16 7.35 -10.03
CA LEU A 299 -10.75 7.63 -9.88
C LEU A 299 -10.24 6.94 -8.61
N TYR A 300 -9.55 5.85 -8.79
CA TYR A 300 -8.88 5.13 -7.72
C TYR A 300 -7.55 5.81 -7.39
N THR A 301 -7.36 6.16 -6.14
CA THR A 301 -6.06 6.60 -5.62
C THR A 301 -5.65 5.75 -4.44
N TRP A 302 -4.38 5.36 -4.43
CA TRP A 302 -3.76 4.57 -3.37
C TRP A 302 -2.59 5.33 -2.74
N PHE A 303 -2.39 5.07 -1.48
CA PHE A 303 -1.10 5.18 -0.83
C PHE A 303 -0.89 3.97 0.06
N VAL A 304 0.18 3.24 -0.19
CA VAL A 304 0.66 2.18 0.68
C VAL A 304 2.06 2.54 1.15
N GLY A 305 2.38 2.29 2.43
CA GLY A 305 3.68 2.68 2.96
C GLY A 305 3.93 2.19 4.37
N PHE A 306 5.09 2.51 4.89
CA PHE A 306 5.46 2.25 6.28
C PHE A 306 6.34 3.35 6.84
N ALA A 307 6.34 3.49 8.14
CA ALA A 307 7.12 4.50 8.86
C ALA A 307 7.46 4.04 10.30
N PRO A 308 8.61 4.50 10.82
CA PRO A 308 9.73 5.09 10.11
C PRO A 308 10.40 4.09 9.16
N SER A 309 11.01 4.53 8.06
CA SER A 309 11.59 3.61 7.07
C SER A 309 12.81 2.82 7.58
N ARG A 310 13.56 3.36 8.55
CA ARG A 310 14.76 2.72 9.09
C ARG A 310 14.51 1.79 10.28
N LYS A 311 13.52 2.12 11.10
CA LYS A 311 13.03 1.29 12.23
C LYS A 311 11.52 1.23 12.11
N PRO A 312 10.99 0.40 11.22
CA PRO A 312 9.57 0.38 10.91
C PRO A 312 8.72 0.01 12.12
N GLU A 313 7.70 0.82 12.38
CA GLU A 313 6.73 0.59 13.45
C GLU A 313 5.38 0.23 12.88
N VAL A 314 4.92 0.98 11.85
CA VAL A 314 3.60 0.80 11.27
C VAL A 314 3.63 0.78 9.75
N ALA A 315 2.79 -0.08 9.18
CA ALA A 315 2.43 -0.08 7.78
C ALA A 315 1.02 0.50 7.61
N VAL A 316 0.84 1.32 6.58
CA VAL A 316 -0.42 1.98 6.26
C VAL A 316 -0.84 1.67 4.82
N SER A 317 -2.12 1.41 4.63
CA SER A 317 -2.74 1.30 3.32
C SER A 317 -4.01 2.15 3.28
N VAL A 318 -4.09 3.04 2.31
CA VAL A 318 -5.26 3.89 2.08
C VAL A 318 -5.72 3.73 0.64
N LEU A 319 -6.98 3.39 0.47
CA LEU A 319 -7.72 3.50 -0.78
C LEU A 319 -8.63 4.71 -0.70
N ALA A 320 -8.64 5.54 -1.73
CA ALA A 320 -9.62 6.61 -1.88
C ALA A 320 -10.14 6.61 -3.33
N VAL A 321 -11.45 6.42 -3.47
CA VAL A 321 -12.13 6.40 -4.76
C VAL A 321 -12.94 7.69 -4.88
N ASN A 322 -12.50 8.56 -5.75
CA ASN A 322 -13.20 9.80 -6.10
C ASN A 322 -14.03 9.58 -7.38
N ARG A 323 -14.91 10.51 -7.66
CA ARG A 323 -15.61 10.66 -8.95
C ARG A 323 -15.09 11.92 -9.64
N SER A 324 -15.83 12.47 -10.59
CA SER A 324 -15.46 13.70 -11.33
C SER A 324 -15.01 14.86 -10.44
N ILE A 325 -15.48 14.93 -9.18
CA ILE A 325 -15.01 15.91 -8.20
C ILE A 325 -13.95 15.27 -7.30
N TRP A 326 -12.73 15.73 -7.44
CA TRP A 326 -11.64 15.31 -6.56
C TRP A 326 -11.79 15.93 -5.17
N ARG A 327 -11.89 15.08 -4.16
CA ARG A 327 -11.94 15.51 -2.75
C ARG A 327 -10.54 15.51 -2.13
N ALA A 328 -10.00 14.31 -1.89
CA ALA A 328 -8.64 14.13 -1.39
C ALA A 328 -8.01 12.89 -2.03
N LYS A 329 -6.69 12.91 -2.20
CA LYS A 329 -5.94 11.73 -2.62
C LYS A 329 -5.56 10.89 -1.41
N ALA A 330 -5.40 9.59 -1.61
CA ALA A 330 -5.04 8.64 -0.56
C ALA A 330 -3.75 9.01 0.21
N ASN A 331 -2.76 9.62 -0.45
CA ASN A 331 -1.52 10.04 0.20
C ASN A 331 -1.70 11.18 1.23
N VAL A 332 -2.70 12.05 1.04
CA VAL A 332 -3.06 13.08 2.03
C VAL A 332 -3.66 12.45 3.28
N VAL A 333 -4.59 11.51 3.08
CA VAL A 333 -5.21 10.76 4.18
C VAL A 333 -4.16 9.94 4.93
N ALA A 334 -3.30 9.20 4.21
CA ALA A 334 -2.25 8.38 4.80
C ALA A 334 -1.25 9.23 5.63
N ARG A 335 -0.86 10.41 5.12
CA ARG A 335 -0.05 11.37 5.89
C ARG A 335 -0.72 11.70 7.22
N ASP A 336 -2.01 12.01 7.22
CA ASP A 336 -2.69 12.42 8.44
C ASP A 336 -2.91 11.27 9.42
N VAL A 337 -3.13 10.04 8.93
CA VAL A 337 -3.13 8.83 9.78
C VAL A 337 -1.77 8.60 10.44
N LEU A 338 -0.67 8.72 9.69
CA LEU A 338 0.68 8.62 10.24
C LEU A 338 0.97 9.74 11.24
N ARG A 339 0.52 10.98 10.96
CA ARG A 339 0.63 12.09 11.92
C ARG A 339 -0.10 11.78 13.23
N ALA A 340 -1.32 11.25 13.15
CA ALA A 340 -2.08 10.88 14.35
C ALA A 340 -1.34 9.83 15.18
N TYR A 341 -0.78 8.81 14.53
CA TYR A 341 0.00 7.76 15.19
C TYR A 341 1.23 8.32 15.90
N PHE A 342 2.07 9.06 15.19
CA PHE A 342 3.31 9.58 15.76
C PHE A 342 3.08 10.71 16.77
N ALA A 343 2.05 11.54 16.60
CA ALA A 343 1.67 12.52 17.60
C ALA A 343 1.17 11.88 18.91
N LYS A 344 0.44 10.76 18.83
CA LYS A 344 0.04 9.98 20.01
C LYS A 344 1.25 9.39 20.73
N LYS A 345 2.28 8.99 20.00
CA LYS A 345 3.55 8.51 20.57
C LYS A 345 4.47 9.62 21.08
N GLY A 346 4.06 10.87 20.99
CA GLY A 346 4.87 12.00 21.45
C GLY A 346 6.07 12.32 20.56
N ALA A 347 6.04 11.95 19.29
CA ALA A 347 7.16 12.23 18.37
C ALA A 347 7.40 13.75 18.23
N PRO A 348 8.64 14.24 18.42
CA PRO A 348 8.95 15.66 18.45
C PRO A 348 8.54 16.38 17.14
N GLY A 349 7.82 17.49 17.27
CA GLY A 349 7.40 18.33 16.15
C GLY A 349 6.25 17.77 15.29
N VAL A 350 5.71 16.60 15.61
CA VAL A 350 4.53 16.03 14.94
C VAL A 350 3.27 16.53 15.62
N THR A 351 2.40 17.20 14.87
CA THR A 351 1.11 17.70 15.37
C THR A 351 -0.03 16.79 14.92
N LYS A 352 -1.09 16.68 15.74
CA LYS A 352 -2.32 15.99 15.33
C LYS A 352 -2.90 16.62 14.05
N PRO A 353 -3.55 15.83 13.17
CA PRO A 353 -4.15 16.31 11.93
C PRO A 353 -5.44 17.13 12.14
#